data_316903066885a3493ee90feef6421208
#
_entry.id   316903066885a3493ee90feef6421208
#
_cell.length_a   1.000
_cell.length_b   1.000
_cell.length_c   1.000
_cell.angle_alpha   90.00
_cell.angle_beta   90.00
_cell.angle_gamma   90.00
#
_symmetry.space_group_name_H-M   'P 1'
#
loop_
_entity.id
_entity.type
_entity.pdbx_description
1 polymer ?
#
loop_
_entity_poly.entity_id
_entity_poly.type
_entity_poly.pdbx_seq_one_letter_code
_entity_poly.pdbx_strand_id
1 'polypeptide(L)'
;MKIRSVKEQYEQRNICLRERLEQILPQVMRESEADLWLHASKEYHEDPTFRALTPADYPTARRVTMFAFVKDGDEVIRYSLSMPDAHLEEFYTPYWKFGQESQLDALKRLLEQYDPQKIAINASANFAFCDGLSMGIYTEWMKALDEKWLDRMISDDHLGIKLMERRTPTELKLLPEVVEAAFSVMNAMYTPEQVIPGKTTTKDLEWFMMQSVKDMGLDYWFEPTMDLQREGEAGERITGVIQRGDLLHCDFGIRYLNMCTDTQRLAYVAREGEIEVPEDLRNGMKVNNRFQDIVRENMKPGRTGNEVLMAALDQAKAEGIQATLYSHPCNMYGHGPGPTIGLWNQQSAIPIKGDIELDVNTVYALELNVKVPCCGKDYYIYTEETVLLDENGVQFLYEGRDRITLIR
;
A
#
# COMPACT_ATOMS: atom_id res chain seq x y z
N MET A 1 4.12 17.07 -15.75
CA MET A 1 3.22 17.23 -14.60
C MET A 1 3.81 18.23 -13.60
N LYS A 2 2.98 19.00 -12.86
CA LYS A 2 3.46 19.93 -11.80
C LYS A 2 3.12 19.31 -10.43
N ILE A 3 4.14 19.02 -9.63
CA ILE A 3 3.99 18.55 -8.25
C ILE A 3 3.58 19.72 -7.36
N ARG A 4 2.70 19.48 -6.39
CA ARG A 4 2.26 20.45 -5.39
C ARG A 4 3.43 20.90 -4.52
N SER A 5 3.43 22.16 -4.11
CA SER A 5 4.40 22.66 -3.14
C SER A 5 4.32 21.89 -1.82
N VAL A 6 5.37 21.90 -1.02
CA VAL A 6 5.40 21.24 0.30
C VAL A 6 4.24 21.71 1.18
N LYS A 7 3.94 23.01 1.17
CA LYS A 7 2.81 23.57 1.92
C LYS A 7 1.48 22.95 1.49
N GLU A 8 1.21 22.91 0.17
CA GLU A 8 -0.02 22.31 -0.36
C GLU A 8 -0.12 20.82 -0.05
N GLN A 9 1.01 20.08 -0.07
CA GLN A 9 1.05 18.66 0.31
C GLN A 9 0.67 18.47 1.79
N TYR A 10 1.18 19.30 2.70
CA TYR A 10 0.86 19.25 4.13
C TYR A 10 -0.61 19.59 4.38
N GLU A 11 -1.13 20.62 3.73
CA GLU A 11 -2.54 21.01 3.82
C GLU A 11 -3.46 19.84 3.37
N GLN A 12 -3.17 19.20 2.22
CA GLN A 12 -3.96 18.08 1.74
C GLN A 12 -3.89 16.86 2.69
N ARG A 13 -2.71 16.54 3.19
CA ARG A 13 -2.54 15.45 4.16
C ARG A 13 -3.29 15.69 5.47
N ASN A 14 -3.34 16.91 5.97
CA ASN A 14 -4.09 17.27 7.17
C ASN A 14 -5.61 17.23 6.93
N ILE A 15 -6.08 17.56 5.73
CA ILE A 15 -7.49 17.35 5.32
C ILE A 15 -7.80 15.85 5.34
N CYS A 16 -6.96 15.00 4.72
CA CYS A 16 -7.13 13.55 4.72
C CYS A 16 -7.13 12.98 6.15
N LEU A 17 -6.23 13.45 7.03
CA LEU A 17 -6.24 13.04 8.44
C LEU A 17 -7.56 13.40 9.13
N ARG A 18 -8.08 14.61 8.95
CA ARG A 18 -9.36 15.03 9.53
C ARG A 18 -10.49 14.12 9.07
N GLU A 19 -10.61 13.89 7.76
CA GLU A 19 -11.61 12.98 7.20
C GLU A 19 -11.45 11.56 7.76
N ARG A 20 -10.21 11.06 7.90
CA ARG A 20 -9.92 9.73 8.47
C ARG A 20 -10.39 9.60 9.90
N LEU A 21 -10.09 10.60 10.73
CA LEU A 21 -10.45 10.61 12.14
C LEU A 21 -11.94 10.86 12.37
N GLU A 22 -12.63 11.58 11.48
CA GLU A 22 -14.04 11.92 11.62
C GLU A 22 -15.00 10.95 10.94
N GLN A 23 -14.55 10.26 9.86
CA GLN A 23 -15.43 9.42 9.05
C GLN A 23 -15.02 7.93 9.11
N ILE A 24 -13.73 7.61 8.99
CA ILE A 24 -13.26 6.21 8.94
C ILE A 24 -13.09 5.63 10.33
N LEU A 25 -12.43 6.34 11.23
CA LEU A 25 -12.18 5.86 12.60
C LEU A 25 -13.46 5.47 13.35
N PRO A 26 -14.57 6.24 13.33
CA PRO A 26 -15.81 5.81 13.98
C PRO A 26 -16.41 4.54 13.38
N GLN A 27 -16.28 4.33 12.06
CA GLN A 27 -16.74 3.10 11.40
C GLN A 27 -15.91 1.90 11.87
N VAL A 28 -14.60 2.03 11.83
CA VAL A 28 -13.66 0.97 12.23
C VAL A 28 -13.83 0.62 13.71
N MET A 29 -14.03 1.61 14.58
CA MET A 29 -14.30 1.38 16.01
C MET A 29 -15.64 0.69 16.26
N ARG A 30 -16.68 0.96 15.46
CA ARG A 30 -17.97 0.23 15.57
C ARG A 30 -17.85 -1.24 15.16
N GLU A 31 -17.04 -1.53 14.15
CA GLU A 31 -16.79 -2.89 13.67
C GLU A 31 -15.91 -3.70 14.63
N SER A 32 -15.14 -3.04 15.47
CA SER A 32 -14.29 -3.65 16.51
C SER A 32 -15.10 -4.01 17.77
N GLU A 33 -14.64 -5.03 18.49
CA GLU A 33 -15.17 -5.37 19.81
C GLU A 33 -14.58 -4.50 20.96
N ALA A 34 -13.55 -3.68 20.66
CA ALA A 34 -12.91 -2.83 21.66
C ALA A 34 -13.80 -1.63 22.08
N ASP A 35 -13.81 -1.34 23.37
CA ASP A 35 -14.42 -0.13 23.93
C ASP A 35 -13.46 1.08 23.87
N LEU A 36 -12.17 0.76 23.94
CA LEU A 36 -11.08 1.72 23.90
C LEU A 36 -9.96 1.18 23.01
N TRP A 37 -9.46 1.98 22.07
CA TRP A 37 -8.21 1.73 21.39
C TRP A 37 -7.12 2.63 21.96
N LEU A 38 -6.10 2.04 22.56
CA LEU A 38 -4.93 2.70 23.11
C LEU A 38 -3.75 2.47 22.19
N HIS A 39 -3.32 3.50 21.48
CA HIS A 39 -2.18 3.47 20.56
C HIS A 39 -1.01 4.24 21.16
N ALA A 40 0.14 3.60 21.33
CA ALA A 40 1.33 4.22 21.90
C ALA A 40 2.56 3.97 21.03
N SER A 41 3.28 5.04 20.70
CA SER A 41 4.54 4.99 19.95
C SER A 41 5.64 5.73 20.70
N LYS A 42 6.86 5.22 20.60
CA LYS A 42 8.05 5.82 21.16
C LYS A 42 8.80 6.60 20.08
N GLU A 43 9.42 7.70 20.44
CA GLU A 43 10.31 8.47 19.58
C GLU A 43 11.39 7.55 18.96
N TYR A 44 11.57 7.60 17.63
CA TYR A 44 12.39 6.72 16.80
C TYR A 44 11.91 5.26 16.72
N HIS A 45 10.72 4.95 17.19
CA HIS A 45 10.11 3.63 17.10
C HIS A 45 8.59 3.77 16.92
N GLU A 46 8.22 4.55 15.93
CA GLU A 46 6.84 4.73 15.50
C GLU A 46 6.42 3.56 14.61
N ASP A 47 5.25 2.99 14.87
CA ASP A 47 4.66 2.00 13.97
C ASP A 47 4.03 2.66 12.72
N PRO A 48 3.74 1.87 11.69
CA PRO A 48 3.10 2.42 10.50
C PRO A 48 1.76 3.09 10.77
N THR A 49 0.96 2.59 11.72
CA THR A 49 -0.34 3.15 12.09
C THR A 49 -0.21 4.56 12.68
N PHE A 50 0.90 4.87 13.35
CA PHE A 50 1.18 6.22 13.87
C PHE A 50 1.03 7.29 12.79
N ARG A 51 1.53 7.03 11.58
CA ARG A 51 1.45 7.98 10.46
C ARG A 51 0.02 8.23 9.96
N ALA A 52 -0.86 7.24 10.13
CA ALA A 52 -2.28 7.37 9.79
C ALA A 52 -3.06 8.17 10.85
N LEU A 53 -2.46 8.36 12.02
CA LEU A 53 -3.05 9.03 13.20
C LEU A 53 -2.48 10.42 13.46
N THR A 54 -1.41 10.85 12.76
CA THR A 54 -0.72 12.11 13.05
C THR A 54 -0.75 13.09 11.89
N PRO A 55 -0.80 14.41 12.19
CA PRO A 55 -0.73 15.44 11.15
C PRO A 55 0.62 15.45 10.44
N ALA A 56 0.65 16.06 9.26
CA ALA A 56 1.83 16.10 8.39
C ALA A 56 3.03 16.76 9.06
N ASP A 57 2.79 17.72 9.92
CA ASP A 57 3.76 18.50 10.71
C ASP A 57 4.08 17.89 12.09
N TYR A 58 3.57 16.69 12.37
CA TYR A 58 3.96 15.87 13.53
C TYR A 58 4.51 14.51 13.06
N PRO A 59 5.68 14.49 12.38
CA PRO A 59 6.18 13.30 11.70
C PRO A 59 6.75 12.22 12.62
N THR A 60 7.08 12.58 13.87
CA THR A 60 7.71 11.69 14.87
C THR A 60 7.02 11.83 16.22
N ALA A 61 6.99 10.75 17.00
CA ALA A 61 6.55 10.78 18.39
C ALA A 61 7.47 11.68 19.23
N ARG A 62 6.90 12.29 20.27
CA ARG A 62 7.66 13.07 21.26
C ARG A 62 7.87 12.21 22.51
N ARG A 63 9.05 11.56 22.62
CA ARG A 63 9.37 10.55 23.66
C ARG A 63 8.41 9.38 23.65
N VAL A 64 7.22 9.52 24.27
CA VAL A 64 6.09 8.62 24.12
C VAL A 64 4.88 9.47 23.73
N THR A 65 4.37 9.25 22.54
CA THR A 65 3.09 9.78 22.08
C THR A 65 2.06 8.68 22.25
N MET A 66 0.94 9.00 22.92
CA MET A 66 -0.12 8.06 23.20
C MET A 66 -1.46 8.68 22.83
N PHE A 67 -2.25 7.94 22.07
CA PHE A 67 -3.61 8.29 21.71
C PHE A 67 -4.59 7.30 22.34
N ALA A 68 -5.73 7.81 22.78
CA ALA A 68 -6.83 6.99 23.27
C ALA A 68 -8.11 7.34 22.50
N PHE A 69 -8.68 6.33 21.85
CA PHE A 69 -9.92 6.42 21.10
C PHE A 69 -11.00 5.68 21.88
N VAL A 70 -11.91 6.45 22.49
CA VAL A 70 -12.98 5.91 23.33
C VAL A 70 -14.26 5.81 22.50
N LYS A 71 -14.87 4.64 22.45
CA LYS A 71 -16.17 4.42 21.80
C LYS A 71 -17.26 5.07 22.65
N ASP A 72 -18.03 6.00 22.07
CA ASP A 72 -19.14 6.69 22.72
C ASP A 72 -20.37 6.67 21.77
N GLY A 73 -21.13 5.61 21.85
CA GLY A 73 -22.22 5.34 20.91
C GLY A 73 -21.70 5.19 19.47
N ASP A 74 -22.18 6.05 18.57
CA ASP A 74 -21.76 6.09 17.17
C ASP A 74 -20.52 6.96 16.93
N GLU A 75 -20.08 7.71 17.93
CA GLU A 75 -18.94 8.62 17.87
C GLU A 75 -17.70 8.01 18.54
N VAL A 76 -16.55 8.64 18.33
CA VAL A 76 -15.28 8.30 18.97
C VAL A 76 -14.67 9.56 19.58
N ILE A 77 -14.51 9.54 20.89
CA ILE A 77 -13.77 10.58 21.59
C ILE A 77 -12.27 10.33 21.38
N ARG A 78 -11.56 11.36 20.96
CA ARG A 78 -10.14 11.28 20.60
C ARG A 78 -9.30 12.06 21.61
N TYR A 79 -8.53 11.35 22.40
CA TYR A 79 -7.62 11.95 23.38
C TYR A 79 -6.16 11.81 22.99
N SER A 80 -5.39 12.87 23.27
CA SER A 80 -3.93 12.81 23.30
C SER A 80 -3.46 12.79 24.77
N LEU A 81 -2.72 11.74 25.12
CA LEU A 81 -1.97 11.65 26.38
C LEU A 81 -0.48 11.94 26.11
N SER A 82 -0.20 12.92 25.27
CA SER A 82 1.14 13.28 24.82
C SER A 82 1.55 14.64 25.39
N MET A 83 2.80 15.01 25.24
CA MET A 83 3.24 16.37 25.54
C MET A 83 2.39 17.37 24.75
N PRO A 84 2.05 18.53 25.31
CA PRO A 84 1.30 19.58 24.62
C PRO A 84 1.95 19.94 23.28
N ASP A 85 1.16 19.93 22.20
CA ASP A 85 1.60 20.27 20.86
C ASP A 85 0.39 20.83 20.08
N ALA A 86 0.51 22.06 19.59
CA ALA A 86 -0.58 22.76 18.89
C ALA A 86 -1.07 22.00 17.64
N HIS A 87 -0.19 21.26 16.93
CA HIS A 87 -0.58 20.49 15.76
C HIS A 87 -1.45 19.28 16.13
N LEU A 88 -1.16 18.63 17.29
CA LEU A 88 -2.01 17.54 17.78
C LEU A 88 -3.34 18.07 18.32
N GLU A 89 -3.35 19.22 18.99
CA GLU A 89 -4.55 19.82 19.61
C GLU A 89 -5.62 20.22 18.57
N GLU A 90 -5.23 20.35 17.31
CA GLU A 90 -6.17 20.55 16.20
C GLU A 90 -7.04 19.30 15.90
N PHE A 91 -6.56 18.09 16.25
CA PHE A 91 -7.19 16.81 15.95
C PHE A 91 -7.61 16.03 17.19
N TYR A 92 -7.01 16.30 18.34
CA TYR A 92 -7.16 15.54 19.57
C TYR A 92 -7.42 16.46 20.77
N THR A 93 -8.25 16.02 21.70
CA THR A 93 -8.40 16.69 22.98
C THR A 93 -7.24 16.32 23.90
N PRO A 94 -6.44 17.28 24.41
CA PRO A 94 -5.41 17.01 25.41
C PRO A 94 -6.03 16.41 26.66
N TYR A 95 -5.56 15.25 27.10
CA TYR A 95 -6.06 14.60 28.31
C TYR A 95 -5.03 14.63 29.45
N TRP A 96 -3.75 14.52 29.13
CA TRP A 96 -2.68 14.57 30.11
C TRP A 96 -2.46 15.98 30.63
N LYS A 97 -2.63 16.16 31.96
CA LYS A 97 -2.34 17.43 32.64
C LYS A 97 -0.84 17.60 32.84
N PHE A 98 -0.15 17.89 31.75
CA PHE A 98 1.32 17.98 31.68
C PHE A 98 1.85 18.92 32.76
N GLY A 99 2.88 18.49 33.51
CA GLY A 99 3.48 19.21 34.62
C GLY A 99 2.71 19.11 35.95
N GLN A 100 1.53 18.48 35.99
CA GLN A 100 0.73 18.27 37.21
C GLN A 100 0.66 16.78 37.61
N GLU A 101 0.71 15.89 36.64
CA GLU A 101 0.66 14.43 36.83
C GLU A 101 1.64 13.75 35.87
N SER A 102 1.95 12.48 36.10
CA SER A 102 2.69 11.68 35.13
C SER A 102 1.77 11.24 33.98
N GLN A 103 2.35 10.88 32.81
CA GLN A 103 1.62 10.34 31.67
C GLN A 103 0.85 9.05 32.04
N LEU A 104 1.46 8.20 32.89
CA LEU A 104 0.84 6.98 33.38
C LEU A 104 -0.31 7.25 34.36
N ASP A 105 -0.23 8.30 35.19
CA ASP A 105 -1.35 8.70 36.05
C ASP A 105 -2.52 9.22 35.21
N ALA A 106 -2.23 9.95 34.11
CA ALA A 106 -3.27 10.35 33.17
C ALA A 106 -3.92 9.13 32.51
N LEU A 107 -3.14 8.11 32.13
CA LEU A 107 -3.68 6.85 31.59
C LEU A 107 -4.57 6.14 32.61
N LYS A 108 -4.14 5.99 33.86
CA LYS A 108 -4.97 5.40 34.95
C LYS A 108 -6.29 6.11 35.09
N ARG A 109 -6.23 7.44 35.19
CA ARG A 109 -7.41 8.29 35.31
C ARG A 109 -8.37 8.12 34.13
N LEU A 110 -7.87 7.94 32.91
CA LEU A 110 -8.69 7.69 31.75
C LEU A 110 -9.36 6.31 31.83
N LEU A 111 -8.61 5.26 32.18
CA LEU A 111 -9.14 3.92 32.37
C LEU A 111 -10.20 3.86 33.49
N GLU A 112 -9.98 4.55 34.59
CA GLU A 112 -10.96 4.64 35.69
C GLU A 112 -12.22 5.40 35.26
N GLN A 113 -12.09 6.47 34.48
CA GLN A 113 -13.21 7.28 34.01
C GLN A 113 -14.15 6.52 33.10
N TYR A 114 -13.61 5.72 32.17
CA TYR A 114 -14.38 5.03 31.13
C TYR A 114 -14.67 3.56 31.43
N ASP A 115 -13.93 2.94 32.34
CA ASP A 115 -14.00 1.51 32.71
C ASP A 115 -14.15 0.56 31.52
N PRO A 116 -13.28 0.69 30.47
CA PRO A 116 -13.40 -0.13 29.27
C PRO A 116 -13.24 -1.61 29.60
N GLN A 117 -14.10 -2.46 29.03
CA GLN A 117 -14.03 -3.91 29.26
C GLN A 117 -13.07 -4.58 28.28
N LYS A 118 -12.87 -3.99 27.08
CA LYS A 118 -11.89 -4.43 26.08
C LYS A 118 -11.06 -3.25 25.61
N ILE A 119 -9.74 -3.37 25.78
CA ILE A 119 -8.76 -2.33 25.47
C ILE A 119 -7.88 -2.84 24.33
N ALA A 120 -8.14 -2.39 23.10
CA ALA A 120 -7.24 -2.70 22.00
C ALA A 120 -5.91 -1.95 22.16
N ILE A 121 -4.80 -2.62 21.92
CA ILE A 121 -3.46 -2.04 21.91
C ILE A 121 -2.77 -2.33 20.58
N ASN A 122 -1.77 -1.51 20.19
CA ASN A 122 -1.01 -1.69 18.98
C ASN A 122 0.09 -2.77 19.13
N ALA A 123 -0.34 -4.00 19.39
CA ALA A 123 0.49 -5.19 19.47
C ALA A 123 -0.17 -6.32 18.66
N SER A 124 0.58 -6.95 17.76
CA SER A 124 0.11 -8.00 16.87
C SER A 124 1.16 -9.09 16.65
N ALA A 125 0.71 -10.34 16.62
CA ALA A 125 1.54 -11.47 16.22
C ALA A 125 1.58 -11.68 14.69
N ASN A 126 0.64 -11.07 13.94
CA ASN A 126 0.43 -11.37 12.53
C ASN A 126 0.74 -10.21 11.59
N PHE A 127 0.58 -8.97 12.05
CA PHE A 127 0.65 -7.78 11.21
C PHE A 127 1.62 -6.74 11.79
N ALA A 128 2.80 -6.62 11.21
CA ALA A 128 3.81 -5.63 11.60
C ALA A 128 3.28 -4.19 11.61
N PHE A 129 2.27 -3.89 10.79
CA PHE A 129 1.59 -2.59 10.77
C PHE A 129 0.85 -2.26 12.06
N CYS A 130 0.44 -3.27 12.82
CA CYS A 130 -0.31 -3.14 14.06
C CYS A 130 0.53 -3.51 15.29
N ASP A 131 1.84 -3.80 15.12
CA ASP A 131 2.77 -4.28 16.16
C ASP A 131 3.85 -3.25 16.48
N GLY A 132 3.44 -2.07 16.96
CA GLY A 132 4.34 -0.97 17.28
C GLY A 132 4.50 -0.67 18.75
N LEU A 133 3.75 -1.34 19.63
CA LEU A 133 3.90 -1.17 21.07
C LEU A 133 5.23 -1.75 21.55
N SER A 134 6.19 -0.89 21.85
CA SER A 134 7.49 -1.37 22.30
C SER A 134 7.39 -2.12 23.63
N MET A 135 8.20 -3.18 23.78
CA MET A 135 8.30 -3.92 25.04
C MET A 135 8.60 -2.99 26.24
N GLY A 136 9.36 -1.90 26.02
CA GLY A 136 9.67 -0.90 27.05
C GLY A 136 8.41 -0.19 27.55
N ILE A 137 7.53 0.27 26.64
CA ILE A 137 6.26 0.91 27.03
C ILE A 137 5.37 -0.10 27.75
N TYR A 138 5.21 -1.30 27.21
CA TYR A 138 4.39 -2.35 27.82
C TYR A 138 4.90 -2.73 29.22
N THR A 139 6.21 -2.84 29.41
CA THR A 139 6.80 -3.11 30.73
C THR A 139 6.51 -2.00 31.75
N GLU A 140 6.48 -0.73 31.33
CA GLU A 140 6.09 0.38 32.22
C GLU A 140 4.58 0.31 32.55
N TRP A 141 3.73 -0.07 31.60
CA TRP A 141 2.31 -0.31 31.86
C TRP A 141 2.11 -1.44 32.87
N MET A 142 2.79 -2.58 32.70
CA MET A 142 2.74 -3.73 33.64
C MET A 142 3.12 -3.35 35.08
N LYS A 143 4.04 -2.40 35.24
CA LYS A 143 4.45 -1.92 36.58
C LYS A 143 3.46 -0.91 37.19
N ALA A 144 2.78 -0.15 36.35
CA ALA A 144 2.02 1.00 36.76
C ALA A 144 0.51 0.72 36.85
N LEU A 145 -0.04 -0.11 35.97
CA LEU A 145 -1.46 -0.38 35.88
C LEU A 145 -1.88 -1.54 36.78
N ASP A 146 -3.09 -1.50 37.28
CA ASP A 146 -3.70 -2.61 37.99
C ASP A 146 -3.92 -3.81 37.05
N GLU A 147 -3.81 -5.02 37.56
CA GLU A 147 -3.95 -6.29 36.82
C GLU A 147 -5.28 -6.32 36.02
N LYS A 148 -6.37 -5.80 36.58
CA LYS A 148 -7.66 -5.72 35.89
C LYS A 148 -7.63 -5.02 34.54
N TRP A 149 -6.74 -4.02 34.36
CA TRP A 149 -6.59 -3.30 33.09
C TRP A 149 -5.75 -4.08 32.10
N LEU A 150 -4.70 -4.74 32.58
CA LEU A 150 -3.83 -5.58 31.76
C LEU A 150 -4.60 -6.80 31.21
N ASP A 151 -5.45 -7.42 32.01
CA ASP A 151 -6.30 -8.54 31.61
C ASP A 151 -7.37 -8.19 30.56
N ARG A 152 -7.70 -6.92 30.43
CA ARG A 152 -8.64 -6.40 29.42
C ARG A 152 -7.96 -5.97 28.11
N MET A 153 -6.63 -6.00 28.05
CA MET A 153 -5.88 -5.65 26.84
C MET A 153 -5.99 -6.76 25.81
N ILE A 154 -6.30 -6.38 24.58
CA ILE A 154 -6.43 -7.30 23.44
C ILE A 154 -5.63 -6.79 22.24
N SER A 155 -5.18 -7.71 21.38
CA SER A 155 -4.76 -7.39 20.03
C SER A 155 -5.99 -7.33 19.14
N ASP A 156 -6.19 -6.21 18.45
CA ASP A 156 -7.24 -6.06 17.46
C ASP A 156 -6.66 -5.46 16.17
N ASP A 157 -6.18 -6.35 15.30
CA ASP A 157 -5.54 -6.00 14.04
C ASP A 157 -6.49 -5.28 13.08
N HIS A 158 -7.81 -5.52 13.20
CA HIS A 158 -8.84 -4.90 12.39
C HIS A 158 -8.76 -3.36 12.42
N LEU A 159 -8.54 -2.78 13.61
CA LEU A 159 -8.46 -1.34 13.80
C LEU A 159 -7.38 -0.69 12.93
N GLY A 160 -6.14 -1.19 13.01
CA GLY A 160 -5.04 -0.66 12.22
C GLY A 160 -5.17 -0.95 10.73
N ILE A 161 -5.57 -2.18 10.37
CA ILE A 161 -5.74 -2.60 8.97
C ILE A 161 -6.78 -1.71 8.28
N LYS A 162 -8.01 -1.67 8.79
CA LYS A 162 -9.11 -0.96 8.15
C LYS A 162 -8.91 0.55 8.15
N LEU A 163 -8.31 1.11 9.21
CA LEU A 163 -7.98 2.54 9.27
C LEU A 163 -6.99 2.96 8.17
N MET A 164 -6.00 2.12 7.86
CA MET A 164 -4.98 2.43 6.86
C MET A 164 -5.42 2.12 5.42
N GLU A 165 -6.26 1.09 5.21
CA GLU A 165 -6.66 0.67 3.88
C GLU A 165 -7.78 1.50 3.28
N ARG A 166 -8.77 1.92 4.09
CA ARG A 166 -9.90 2.74 3.62
C ARG A 166 -9.44 4.14 3.25
N ARG A 167 -9.72 4.56 2.02
CA ARG A 167 -9.38 5.89 1.52
C ARG A 167 -10.40 6.93 1.91
N THR A 168 -9.92 8.10 2.27
CA THR A 168 -10.78 9.26 2.54
C THR A 168 -11.29 9.88 1.23
N PRO A 169 -12.39 10.67 1.26
CA PRO A 169 -12.90 11.34 0.06
C PRO A 169 -11.84 12.21 -0.65
N THR A 170 -10.97 12.86 0.12
CA THR A 170 -9.89 13.67 -0.45
C THR A 170 -8.79 12.81 -1.06
N GLU A 171 -8.40 11.70 -0.41
CA GLU A 171 -7.45 10.75 -1.00
C GLU A 171 -7.96 10.20 -2.34
N LEU A 172 -9.23 9.81 -2.44
CA LEU A 172 -9.84 9.33 -3.68
C LEU A 172 -9.78 10.37 -4.81
N LYS A 173 -9.96 11.65 -4.50
CA LYS A 173 -9.85 12.75 -5.48
C LYS A 173 -8.41 12.99 -5.95
N LEU A 174 -7.44 12.77 -5.05
CA LEU A 174 -6.01 13.01 -5.31
C LEU A 174 -5.32 11.79 -5.96
N LEU A 175 -5.88 10.61 -5.85
CA LEU A 175 -5.28 9.36 -6.31
C LEU A 175 -4.90 9.38 -7.80
N PRO A 176 -5.70 9.92 -8.75
CA PRO A 176 -5.30 10.03 -10.14
C PRO A 176 -4.05 10.90 -10.35
N GLU A 177 -3.86 11.97 -9.54
CA GLU A 177 -2.66 12.81 -9.57
C GLU A 177 -1.42 12.03 -9.12
N VAL A 178 -1.56 11.18 -8.11
CA VAL A 178 -0.46 10.33 -7.61
C VAL A 178 -0.04 9.29 -8.65
N VAL A 179 -1.02 8.65 -9.30
CA VAL A 179 -0.78 7.66 -10.38
C VAL A 179 -0.12 8.33 -11.59
N GLU A 180 -0.63 9.50 -12.02
CA GLU A 180 -0.04 10.26 -13.13
C GLU A 180 1.44 10.63 -12.88
N ALA A 181 1.80 10.93 -11.62
CA ALA A 181 3.18 11.22 -11.26
C ALA A 181 4.11 10.02 -11.51
N ALA A 182 3.68 8.80 -11.14
CA ALA A 182 4.44 7.58 -11.40
C ALA A 182 4.60 7.34 -12.90
N PHE A 183 3.50 7.41 -13.66
CA PHE A 183 3.53 7.20 -15.10
C PHE A 183 4.34 8.24 -15.86
N SER A 184 4.43 9.50 -15.37
CA SER A 184 5.27 10.51 -16.00
C SER A 184 6.75 10.10 -16.00
N VAL A 185 7.23 9.42 -14.96
CA VAL A 185 8.60 8.87 -14.89
C VAL A 185 8.76 7.68 -15.82
N MET A 186 7.84 6.72 -15.79
CA MET A 186 7.91 5.52 -16.64
C MET A 186 7.86 5.86 -18.13
N ASN A 187 6.99 6.78 -18.53
CA ASN A 187 6.88 7.23 -19.92
C ASN A 187 8.14 7.97 -20.39
N ALA A 188 8.80 8.73 -19.50
CA ALA A 188 10.06 9.39 -19.82
C ALA A 188 11.23 8.40 -19.92
N MET A 189 11.18 7.29 -19.19
CA MET A 189 12.20 6.24 -19.23
C MET A 189 12.14 5.42 -20.52
N TYR A 190 10.96 5.02 -20.98
CA TYR A 190 10.78 4.17 -22.17
C TYR A 190 10.83 4.98 -23.48
N THR A 191 11.91 5.71 -23.68
CA THR A 191 12.17 6.52 -24.89
C THR A 191 13.48 6.09 -25.56
N PRO A 192 13.63 6.32 -26.90
CA PRO A 192 14.87 5.99 -27.61
C PRO A 192 16.10 6.76 -27.08
N GLU A 193 15.88 7.90 -26.43
CA GLU A 193 16.95 8.71 -25.82
C GLU A 193 17.51 8.04 -24.56
N GLN A 194 16.68 7.35 -23.80
CA GLN A 194 17.07 6.65 -22.57
C GLN A 194 17.52 5.20 -22.86
N VAL A 195 16.84 4.51 -23.78
CA VAL A 195 17.13 3.12 -24.11
C VAL A 195 17.94 3.05 -25.41
N ILE A 196 19.26 3.03 -25.30
CA ILE A 196 20.19 2.89 -26.43
C ILE A 196 20.67 1.43 -26.48
N PRO A 197 20.20 0.61 -27.45
CA PRO A 197 20.59 -0.80 -27.55
C PRO A 197 22.11 -0.96 -27.69
N GLY A 198 22.67 -1.95 -26.99
CA GLY A 198 24.12 -2.19 -26.94
C GLY A 198 24.91 -1.27 -26.00
N LYS A 199 24.23 -0.31 -25.36
CA LYS A 199 24.87 0.67 -24.46
C LYS A 199 24.17 0.77 -23.12
N THR A 200 22.89 1.14 -23.10
CA THR A 200 22.09 1.31 -21.87
C THR A 200 21.93 -0.04 -21.16
N THR A 201 22.15 -0.08 -19.87
CA THR A 201 21.91 -1.23 -19.01
C THR A 201 20.57 -1.11 -18.28
N THR A 202 20.04 -2.24 -17.80
CA THR A 202 18.86 -2.24 -16.90
C THR A 202 19.12 -1.36 -15.69
N LYS A 203 20.33 -1.37 -15.13
CA LYS A 203 20.71 -0.55 -13.96
C LYS A 203 20.73 0.95 -14.26
N ASP A 204 21.09 1.36 -15.48
CA ASP A 204 21.02 2.78 -15.88
C ASP A 204 19.57 3.29 -15.83
N LEU A 205 18.59 2.46 -16.22
CA LEU A 205 17.18 2.82 -16.17
C LEU A 205 16.63 2.87 -14.74
N GLU A 206 17.08 1.99 -13.85
CA GLU A 206 16.77 2.08 -12.42
C GLU A 206 17.28 3.41 -11.84
N TRP A 207 18.54 3.80 -12.14
CA TRP A 207 19.08 5.10 -11.71
C TRP A 207 18.30 6.28 -12.29
N PHE A 208 17.89 6.19 -13.55
CA PHE A 208 17.06 7.22 -14.19
C PHE A 208 15.74 7.41 -13.43
N MET A 209 15.04 6.32 -13.09
CA MET A 209 13.78 6.41 -12.35
C MET A 209 13.97 7.00 -10.97
N MET A 210 14.95 6.52 -10.21
CA MET A 210 15.25 7.04 -8.87
C MET A 210 15.59 8.54 -8.90
N GLN A 211 16.45 8.97 -9.84
CA GLN A 211 16.82 10.39 -9.99
C GLN A 211 15.60 11.23 -10.37
N SER A 212 14.78 10.77 -11.34
CA SER A 212 13.59 11.49 -11.78
C SER A 212 12.60 11.74 -10.64
N VAL A 213 12.37 10.76 -9.77
CA VAL A 213 11.53 10.91 -8.58
C VAL A 213 12.10 11.96 -7.62
N LYS A 214 13.42 11.95 -7.38
CA LYS A 214 14.08 12.93 -6.50
C LYS A 214 14.05 14.33 -7.10
N ASP A 215 14.22 14.47 -8.41
CA ASP A 215 14.12 15.76 -9.10
C ASP A 215 12.71 16.36 -9.05
N MET A 216 11.68 15.50 -8.94
CA MET A 216 10.30 15.92 -8.68
C MET A 216 10.04 16.30 -7.20
N GLY A 217 11.00 16.08 -6.30
CA GLY A 217 10.84 16.30 -4.87
C GLY A 217 9.96 15.23 -4.18
N LEU A 218 9.86 14.05 -4.79
CA LEU A 218 9.10 12.92 -4.29
C LEU A 218 10.02 11.82 -3.74
N ASP A 219 9.40 10.75 -3.21
CA ASP A 219 10.08 9.54 -2.78
C ASP A 219 9.54 8.32 -3.55
N TYR A 220 10.42 7.35 -3.80
CA TYR A 220 10.03 5.97 -4.10
C TYR A 220 9.96 5.19 -2.79
N TRP A 221 9.10 4.16 -2.72
CA TRP A 221 8.94 3.39 -1.49
C TRP A 221 9.72 2.06 -1.53
N PHE A 222 10.16 1.64 -2.71
CA PHE A 222 11.14 0.59 -2.95
C PHE A 222 12.07 1.00 -4.10
N GLU A 223 13.24 0.39 -4.19
CA GLU A 223 14.14 0.60 -5.33
C GLU A 223 13.50 -0.01 -6.58
N PRO A 224 13.27 0.79 -7.65
CA PRO A 224 12.70 0.26 -8.89
C PRO A 224 13.55 -0.88 -9.43
N THR A 225 12.89 -1.88 -10.01
CA THR A 225 13.58 -2.97 -10.69
C THR A 225 13.37 -2.90 -12.18
N MET A 226 14.43 -3.20 -12.92
CA MET A 226 14.42 -3.32 -14.37
C MET A 226 15.07 -4.63 -14.77
N ASP A 227 14.34 -5.45 -15.48
CA ASP A 227 14.82 -6.69 -16.06
C ASP A 227 14.33 -6.88 -17.50
N LEU A 228 14.75 -7.92 -18.14
CA LEU A 228 14.39 -8.20 -19.52
C LEU A 228 14.29 -9.69 -19.80
N GLN A 229 13.57 -10.02 -20.86
CA GLN A 229 13.54 -11.34 -21.45
C GLN A 229 14.09 -11.24 -22.87
N ARG A 230 14.96 -12.20 -23.25
CA ARG A 230 15.66 -12.21 -24.54
C ARG A 230 15.48 -13.56 -25.22
N GLU A 231 15.26 -13.54 -26.52
CA GLU A 231 15.26 -14.74 -27.36
C GLU A 231 16.62 -15.48 -27.27
N GLY A 232 16.58 -16.80 -27.13
CA GLY A 232 17.79 -17.62 -27.01
C GLY A 232 18.42 -17.68 -25.62
N GLU A 233 18.01 -16.83 -24.69
CA GLU A 233 18.45 -16.86 -23.29
C GLU A 233 17.45 -17.62 -22.42
N ALA A 234 17.95 -18.41 -21.46
CA ALA A 234 17.13 -19.27 -20.61
C ALA A 234 16.45 -18.54 -19.42
N GLY A 235 16.78 -17.29 -19.15
CA GLY A 235 16.27 -16.55 -18.00
C GLY A 235 14.89 -15.93 -18.26
N GLU A 236 14.07 -15.88 -17.20
CA GLU A 236 12.79 -15.16 -17.21
C GLU A 236 12.96 -13.69 -16.86
N ARG A 237 13.98 -13.37 -16.07
CA ARG A 237 14.34 -12.03 -15.62
C ARG A 237 15.86 -11.87 -15.68
N ILE A 238 16.35 -11.29 -16.76
CA ILE A 238 17.78 -11.08 -17.01
C ILE A 238 18.10 -9.61 -16.78
N THR A 239 19.29 -9.31 -16.30
CA THR A 239 19.80 -7.95 -16.14
C THR A 239 21.04 -7.73 -16.99
N GLY A 240 21.36 -6.48 -17.31
CA GLY A 240 22.56 -6.11 -18.04
C GLY A 240 22.31 -5.19 -19.23
N VAL A 241 23.18 -5.27 -20.23
CA VAL A 241 23.09 -4.41 -21.43
C VAL A 241 21.89 -4.79 -22.28
N ILE A 242 21.01 -3.82 -22.52
CA ILE A 242 19.80 -3.96 -23.32
C ILE A 242 20.18 -4.10 -24.81
N GLN A 243 19.52 -5.02 -25.50
CA GLN A 243 19.74 -5.30 -26.92
C GLN A 243 18.43 -5.13 -27.70
N ARG A 244 18.56 -5.03 -29.04
CA ARG A 244 17.39 -5.08 -29.91
C ARG A 244 16.73 -6.46 -29.83
N GLY A 245 15.42 -6.48 -29.73
CA GLY A 245 14.61 -7.69 -29.55
C GLY A 245 14.33 -8.05 -28.09
N ASP A 246 14.86 -7.30 -27.12
CA ASP A 246 14.55 -7.51 -25.70
C ASP A 246 13.13 -7.05 -25.36
N LEU A 247 12.43 -7.83 -24.54
CA LEU A 247 11.23 -7.43 -23.83
C LEU A 247 11.66 -6.95 -22.45
N LEU A 248 11.55 -5.65 -22.20
CA LEU A 248 11.86 -5.01 -20.93
C LEU A 248 10.66 -5.11 -19.99
N HIS A 249 10.94 -5.32 -18.71
CA HIS A 249 9.97 -5.26 -17.63
C HIS A 249 10.47 -4.27 -16.57
N CYS A 250 9.59 -3.39 -16.12
CA CYS A 250 9.84 -2.42 -15.06
C CYS A 250 8.81 -2.62 -13.96
N ASP A 251 9.29 -2.60 -12.72
CA ASP A 251 8.47 -2.56 -11.51
C ASP A 251 8.85 -1.30 -10.72
N PHE A 252 7.84 -0.44 -10.45
CA PHE A 252 8.06 0.93 -9.97
C PHE A 252 6.93 1.49 -9.15
N GLY A 253 7.27 2.04 -7.98
CA GLY A 253 6.33 2.69 -7.09
C GLY A 253 6.86 3.97 -6.44
N ILE A 254 6.03 5.01 -6.41
CA ILE A 254 6.35 6.29 -5.76
C ILE A 254 5.51 6.49 -4.50
N ARG A 255 5.95 7.45 -3.68
CA ARG A 255 5.16 8.01 -2.57
C ARG A 255 4.92 9.48 -2.79
N TYR A 256 3.63 9.85 -2.88
CA TYR A 256 3.19 11.23 -3.02
C TYR A 256 1.90 11.45 -2.23
N LEU A 257 1.75 12.58 -1.54
CA LEU A 257 0.58 12.91 -0.71
C LEU A 257 0.21 11.84 0.35
N ASN A 258 1.21 11.14 0.86
CA ASN A 258 1.05 10.01 1.78
C ASN A 258 0.30 8.81 1.17
N MET A 259 0.29 8.69 -0.14
CA MET A 259 -0.20 7.53 -0.90
C MET A 259 0.95 6.94 -1.72
N CYS A 260 0.96 5.62 -1.86
CA CYS A 260 1.89 4.93 -2.74
C CYS A 260 1.18 4.46 -4.00
N THR A 261 1.95 4.32 -5.08
CA THR A 261 1.59 3.56 -6.29
C THR A 261 2.45 2.31 -6.36
N ASP A 262 1.97 1.34 -7.09
CA ASP A 262 2.73 0.15 -7.47
C ASP A 262 2.31 -0.25 -8.87
N THR A 263 3.28 -0.39 -9.80
CA THR A 263 2.94 -0.53 -11.20
C THR A 263 4.05 -1.18 -11.99
N GLN A 264 3.71 -2.19 -12.77
CA GLN A 264 4.62 -2.81 -13.74
C GLN A 264 4.21 -2.48 -15.18
N ARG A 265 5.20 -2.23 -16.02
CA ARG A 265 5.03 -1.97 -17.45
C ARG A 265 6.09 -2.69 -18.28
N LEU A 266 5.68 -3.02 -19.51
CA LEU A 266 6.50 -3.68 -20.48
C LEU A 266 6.86 -2.73 -21.63
N ALA A 267 8.09 -2.90 -22.15
CA ALA A 267 8.52 -2.27 -23.39
C ALA A 267 9.30 -3.26 -24.25
N TYR A 268 9.17 -3.13 -25.55
CA TYR A 268 9.92 -3.95 -26.52
C TYR A 268 10.90 -3.08 -27.30
N VAL A 269 12.16 -3.50 -27.35
CA VAL A 269 13.21 -2.83 -28.08
C VAL A 269 13.23 -3.37 -29.51
N ALA A 270 12.71 -2.58 -30.46
CA ALA A 270 12.54 -3.00 -31.85
C ALA A 270 13.85 -3.48 -32.50
N ARG A 271 13.79 -4.57 -33.26
CA ARG A 271 14.84 -4.98 -34.19
C ARG A 271 14.87 -4.02 -35.39
N GLU A 272 15.92 -4.09 -36.15
CA GLU A 272 16.03 -3.27 -37.39
C GLU A 272 14.89 -3.60 -38.34
N GLY A 273 14.15 -2.55 -38.76
CA GLY A 273 13.00 -2.68 -39.66
C GLY A 273 11.67 -3.02 -39.00
N GLU A 274 11.64 -3.34 -37.71
CA GLU A 274 10.39 -3.55 -36.99
C GLU A 274 9.70 -2.23 -36.69
N ILE A 275 8.41 -2.14 -37.03
CA ILE A 275 7.56 -0.94 -36.80
C ILE A 275 6.48 -1.18 -35.75
N GLU A 276 6.32 -2.44 -35.31
CA GLU A 276 5.35 -2.89 -34.31
C GLU A 276 5.99 -3.90 -33.37
N VAL A 277 5.42 -4.05 -32.18
CA VAL A 277 5.74 -5.16 -31.25
C VAL A 277 5.41 -6.49 -31.93
N PRO A 278 6.24 -7.54 -31.82
CA PRO A 278 5.96 -8.85 -32.38
C PRO A 278 4.57 -9.38 -32.04
N GLU A 279 3.93 -10.04 -32.99
CA GLU A 279 2.54 -10.49 -32.85
C GLU A 279 2.34 -11.43 -31.65
N ASP A 280 3.28 -12.33 -31.41
CA ASP A 280 3.22 -13.26 -30.27
C ASP A 280 3.20 -12.52 -28.94
N LEU A 281 4.01 -11.47 -28.77
CA LEU A 281 4.01 -10.64 -27.56
C LEU A 281 2.70 -9.84 -27.40
N ARG A 282 2.17 -9.31 -28.52
CA ARG A 282 0.86 -8.64 -28.51
C ARG A 282 -0.27 -9.60 -28.13
N ASN A 283 -0.22 -10.84 -28.59
CA ASN A 283 -1.18 -11.88 -28.22
C ASN A 283 -1.00 -12.31 -26.76
N GLY A 284 0.23 -12.43 -26.27
CA GLY A 284 0.53 -12.64 -24.86
C GLY A 284 -0.07 -11.57 -23.98
N MET A 285 0.04 -10.29 -24.39
CA MET A 285 -0.56 -9.17 -23.67
C MET A 285 -2.10 -9.24 -23.63
N LYS A 286 -2.76 -9.72 -24.68
CA LYS A 286 -4.23 -9.97 -24.67
C LYS A 286 -4.60 -11.05 -23.66
N VAL A 287 -3.82 -12.14 -23.56
CA VAL A 287 -4.03 -13.20 -22.57
C VAL A 287 -3.86 -12.65 -21.16
N ASN A 288 -2.82 -11.83 -20.93
CA ASN A 288 -2.60 -11.17 -19.65
C ASN A 288 -3.77 -10.24 -19.28
N ASN A 289 -4.24 -9.41 -20.22
CA ASN A 289 -5.39 -8.53 -19.99
C ASN A 289 -6.67 -9.32 -19.69
N ARG A 290 -6.88 -10.47 -20.34
CA ARG A 290 -8.00 -11.35 -19.99
C ARG A 290 -7.89 -11.82 -18.54
N PHE A 291 -6.69 -12.17 -18.09
CA PHE A 291 -6.49 -12.57 -16.70
C PHE A 291 -6.68 -11.41 -15.73
N GLN A 292 -6.21 -10.19 -16.05
CA GLN A 292 -6.54 -8.99 -15.27
C GLN A 292 -8.07 -8.79 -15.16
N ASP A 293 -8.81 -8.99 -16.24
CA ASP A 293 -10.27 -8.88 -16.21
C ASP A 293 -10.91 -9.97 -15.34
N ILE A 294 -10.42 -11.21 -15.39
CA ILE A 294 -10.86 -12.30 -14.50
C ILE A 294 -10.65 -11.92 -13.03
N VAL A 295 -9.47 -11.39 -12.67
CA VAL A 295 -9.18 -10.95 -11.30
C VAL A 295 -10.12 -9.83 -10.90
N ARG A 296 -10.25 -8.79 -11.75
CA ARG A 296 -11.15 -7.65 -11.55
C ARG A 296 -12.59 -8.07 -11.31
N GLU A 297 -13.11 -9.01 -12.10
CA GLU A 297 -14.48 -9.54 -11.98
C GLU A 297 -14.70 -10.27 -10.64
N ASN A 298 -13.64 -10.84 -10.06
CA ASN A 298 -13.67 -11.58 -8.81
C ASN A 298 -13.38 -10.72 -7.57
N MET A 299 -12.70 -9.59 -7.71
CA MET A 299 -12.48 -8.63 -6.62
C MET A 299 -13.78 -7.87 -6.32
N LYS A 300 -14.44 -8.25 -5.25
CA LYS A 300 -15.70 -7.62 -4.80
C LYS A 300 -15.64 -7.39 -3.30
N PRO A 301 -16.21 -6.27 -2.80
CA PRO A 301 -16.32 -6.05 -1.36
C PRO A 301 -16.98 -7.23 -0.64
N GLY A 302 -16.48 -7.57 0.54
CA GLY A 302 -16.94 -8.68 1.36
C GLY A 302 -16.39 -10.07 0.99
N ARG A 303 -15.70 -10.22 -0.16
CA ARG A 303 -14.94 -11.44 -0.45
C ARG A 303 -13.56 -11.38 0.20
N THR A 304 -13.07 -12.52 0.65
CA THR A 304 -11.69 -12.62 1.16
C THR A 304 -10.66 -12.66 0.02
N GLY A 305 -9.41 -12.32 0.33
CA GLY A 305 -8.31 -12.44 -0.62
C GLY A 305 -8.16 -13.87 -1.15
N ASN A 306 -8.35 -14.88 -0.30
CA ASN A 306 -8.31 -16.30 -0.67
C ASN A 306 -9.44 -16.70 -1.62
N GLU A 307 -10.66 -16.20 -1.42
CA GLU A 307 -11.80 -16.46 -2.33
C GLU A 307 -11.57 -15.85 -3.71
N VAL A 308 -10.97 -14.63 -3.77
CA VAL A 308 -10.61 -13.99 -5.03
C VAL A 308 -9.53 -14.80 -5.75
N LEU A 309 -8.45 -15.17 -5.03
CA LEU A 309 -7.36 -15.97 -5.58
C LEU A 309 -7.85 -17.27 -6.21
N MET A 310 -8.58 -18.07 -5.44
CA MET A 310 -9.01 -19.39 -5.90
C MET A 310 -9.97 -19.29 -7.07
N ALA A 311 -10.94 -18.38 -7.03
CA ALA A 311 -11.89 -18.20 -8.13
C ALA A 311 -11.21 -17.70 -9.41
N ALA A 312 -10.26 -16.77 -9.29
CA ALA A 312 -9.53 -16.25 -10.45
C ALA A 312 -8.63 -17.32 -11.09
N LEU A 313 -7.92 -18.12 -10.29
CA LEU A 313 -7.08 -19.21 -10.79
C LEU A 313 -7.88 -20.35 -11.42
N ASP A 314 -9.02 -20.73 -10.81
CA ASP A 314 -9.91 -21.75 -11.36
C ASP A 314 -10.48 -21.32 -12.72
N GLN A 315 -10.90 -20.07 -12.86
CA GLN A 315 -11.38 -19.52 -14.13
C GLN A 315 -10.26 -19.43 -15.16
N ALA A 316 -9.07 -18.94 -14.79
CA ALA A 316 -7.91 -18.89 -15.69
C ALA A 316 -7.57 -20.29 -16.22
N LYS A 317 -7.55 -21.30 -15.33
CA LYS A 317 -7.32 -22.69 -15.71
C LYS A 317 -8.39 -23.23 -16.68
N ALA A 318 -9.65 -22.91 -16.44
CA ALA A 318 -10.75 -23.31 -17.33
C ALA A 318 -10.64 -22.67 -18.73
N GLU A 319 -10.08 -21.45 -18.83
CA GLU A 319 -9.81 -20.74 -20.07
C GLU A 319 -8.43 -21.10 -20.68
N GLY A 320 -7.66 -22.04 -20.08
CA GLY A 320 -6.36 -22.48 -20.56
C GLY A 320 -5.23 -21.48 -20.33
N ILE A 321 -5.40 -20.52 -19.43
CA ILE A 321 -4.40 -19.49 -19.08
C ILE A 321 -3.48 -20.04 -17.99
N GLN A 322 -2.17 -20.03 -18.23
CA GLN A 322 -1.16 -20.30 -17.22
C GLN A 322 -0.82 -19.00 -16.50
N ALA A 323 -1.39 -18.81 -15.32
CA ALA A 323 -1.36 -17.55 -14.59
C ALA A 323 -0.77 -17.70 -13.18
N THR A 324 -0.16 -16.61 -12.71
CA THR A 324 0.26 -16.41 -11.31
C THR A 324 -0.34 -15.10 -10.82
N LEU A 325 -0.98 -15.11 -9.63
CA LEU A 325 -1.63 -13.95 -9.02
C LEU A 325 -1.01 -13.68 -7.65
N TYR A 326 -0.58 -12.44 -7.39
CA TYR A 326 0.04 -12.03 -6.13
C TYR A 326 -0.22 -10.57 -5.78
N SER A 327 -1.49 -10.18 -5.91
CA SER A 327 -2.00 -8.84 -5.64
C SER A 327 -2.09 -8.54 -4.15
N HIS A 328 -1.91 -7.28 -3.79
CA HIS A 328 -1.94 -6.81 -2.40
C HIS A 328 -2.56 -5.42 -2.30
N PRO A 329 -3.05 -5.01 -1.12
CA PRO A 329 -3.41 -3.62 -0.89
C PRO A 329 -2.20 -2.70 -1.05
N CYS A 330 -2.44 -1.50 -1.59
CA CYS A 330 -1.43 -0.46 -1.73
C CYS A 330 -1.85 0.77 -0.91
N ASN A 331 -1.17 1.02 0.21
CA ASN A 331 -1.48 2.12 1.13
C ASN A 331 -0.36 3.18 1.19
N MET A 332 -0.25 3.90 2.29
CA MET A 332 0.77 4.94 2.51
C MET A 332 2.21 4.39 2.65
N TYR A 333 2.38 3.08 2.71
CA TYR A 333 3.69 2.39 2.82
C TYR A 333 4.02 1.51 1.62
N GLY A 334 3.12 1.40 0.63
CA GLY A 334 3.21 0.47 -0.47
C GLY A 334 2.46 -0.83 -0.14
N HIS A 335 3.15 -1.93 0.16
CA HIS A 335 2.49 -3.16 0.62
C HIS A 335 1.62 -2.87 1.84
N GLY A 336 0.30 -3.01 1.70
CA GLY A 336 -0.66 -2.77 2.77
C GLY A 336 -0.87 -4.00 3.66
N PRO A 337 -1.42 -3.82 4.89
CA PRO A 337 -1.68 -4.95 5.81
C PRO A 337 -2.95 -5.74 5.48
N GLY A 338 -3.80 -5.26 4.58
CA GLY A 338 -5.12 -5.83 4.28
C GLY A 338 -5.08 -7.16 3.52
N PRO A 339 -6.13 -7.55 2.80
CA PRO A 339 -6.25 -8.88 2.21
C PRO A 339 -5.17 -9.16 1.17
N THR A 340 -4.36 -10.20 1.40
CA THR A 340 -3.40 -10.72 0.43
C THR A 340 -4.10 -11.65 -0.55
N ILE A 341 -3.90 -11.43 -1.86
CA ILE A 341 -4.51 -12.22 -2.94
C ILE A 341 -3.41 -13.02 -3.64
N GLY A 342 -2.99 -14.12 -3.07
CA GLY A 342 -1.85 -14.91 -3.54
C GLY A 342 -0.49 -14.33 -3.13
N LEU A 343 0.55 -15.13 -3.34
CA LEU A 343 1.96 -14.72 -3.23
C LEU A 343 2.69 -15.25 -4.46
N TRP A 344 3.73 -14.56 -4.89
CA TRP A 344 4.51 -14.95 -6.09
C TRP A 344 4.99 -16.41 -6.06
N ASN A 345 5.26 -16.94 -4.87
CA ASN A 345 5.73 -18.31 -4.62
C ASN A 345 4.66 -19.25 -4.03
N GLN A 346 3.42 -18.78 -3.81
CA GLN A 346 2.34 -19.59 -3.25
C GLN A 346 1.00 -19.24 -3.91
N GLN A 347 0.51 -20.15 -4.75
CA GLN A 347 -0.76 -20.04 -5.47
C GLN A 347 -1.85 -20.92 -4.82
N SER A 348 -1.95 -20.82 -3.50
CA SER A 348 -2.96 -21.50 -2.67
C SER A 348 -3.37 -20.58 -1.53
N ALA A 349 -4.41 -20.93 -0.80
CA ALA A 349 -4.91 -20.13 0.33
C ALA A 349 -3.80 -19.72 1.31
N ILE A 350 -3.82 -18.46 1.71
CA ILE A 350 -2.87 -17.85 2.64
C ILE A 350 -3.59 -17.64 3.96
N PRO A 351 -3.22 -18.38 5.02
CA PRO A 351 -3.88 -18.24 6.31
C PRO A 351 -3.75 -16.81 6.88
N ILE A 352 -4.77 -16.36 7.57
CA ILE A 352 -4.88 -15.06 8.26
C ILE A 352 -4.90 -13.89 7.27
N LYS A 353 -3.81 -13.63 6.54
CA LYS A 353 -3.70 -12.46 5.64
C LYS A 353 -4.62 -12.56 4.42
N GLY A 354 -4.82 -13.76 3.90
CA GLY A 354 -5.75 -14.01 2.79
C GLY A 354 -7.21 -14.14 3.23
N ASP A 355 -7.47 -14.33 4.54
CA ASP A 355 -8.82 -14.47 5.09
C ASP A 355 -9.48 -13.10 5.40
N ILE A 356 -8.77 -12.00 5.20
CA ILE A 356 -9.31 -10.64 5.35
C ILE A 356 -10.24 -10.34 4.16
N GLU A 357 -11.37 -9.70 4.45
CA GLU A 357 -12.32 -9.24 3.45
C GLU A 357 -11.88 -7.95 2.77
N LEU A 358 -12.09 -7.88 1.46
CA LEU A 358 -11.92 -6.67 0.66
C LEU A 358 -12.99 -5.64 1.03
N ASP A 359 -12.56 -4.38 1.18
CA ASP A 359 -13.45 -3.25 1.45
C ASP A 359 -13.61 -2.31 0.25
N VAL A 360 -14.70 -1.56 0.24
CA VAL A 360 -14.87 -0.42 -0.68
C VAL A 360 -13.90 0.71 -0.35
N ASN A 361 -13.57 1.50 -1.36
CA ASN A 361 -12.64 2.62 -1.27
C ASN A 361 -11.23 2.20 -0.81
N THR A 362 -10.78 1.05 -1.27
CA THR A 362 -9.43 0.52 -1.04
C THR A 362 -8.64 0.45 -2.33
N VAL A 363 -7.34 0.65 -2.25
CA VAL A 363 -6.42 0.65 -3.39
C VAL A 363 -5.58 -0.62 -3.36
N TYR A 364 -5.43 -1.25 -4.52
CA TYR A 364 -4.64 -2.46 -4.70
C TYR A 364 -3.58 -2.27 -5.77
N ALA A 365 -2.47 -2.95 -5.60
CA ALA A 365 -1.59 -3.37 -6.66
C ALA A 365 -2.18 -4.65 -7.27
N LEU A 366 -2.81 -4.54 -8.44
CA LEU A 366 -3.33 -5.70 -9.18
C LEU A 366 -2.18 -6.31 -9.96
N GLU A 367 -1.41 -7.15 -9.28
CA GLU A 367 -0.15 -7.71 -9.73
C GLU A 367 -0.31 -9.18 -10.11
N LEU A 368 0.14 -9.51 -11.33
CA LEU A 368 0.00 -10.85 -11.90
C LEU A 368 0.94 -11.08 -13.09
N ASN A 369 1.09 -12.32 -13.48
CA ASN A 369 1.68 -12.64 -14.78
C ASN A 369 0.98 -13.82 -15.44
N VAL A 370 1.18 -13.92 -16.74
CA VAL A 370 0.81 -15.10 -17.53
C VAL A 370 2.02 -15.61 -18.30
N LYS A 371 2.10 -16.93 -18.40
CA LYS A 371 3.12 -17.62 -19.19
C LYS A 371 2.56 -17.91 -20.58
N VAL A 372 3.25 -17.47 -21.63
CA VAL A 372 2.80 -17.63 -23.02
C VAL A 372 3.94 -18.09 -23.92
N PRO A 373 3.70 -18.96 -24.92
CA PRO A 373 4.71 -19.29 -25.92
C PRO A 373 4.93 -18.08 -26.85
N CYS A 374 6.19 -17.70 -27.03
CA CYS A 374 6.58 -16.62 -27.92
C CYS A 374 8.01 -16.85 -28.42
N CYS A 375 8.26 -16.62 -29.71
CA CYS A 375 9.61 -16.63 -30.28
C CYS A 375 10.42 -17.90 -29.94
N GLY A 376 9.77 -19.07 -29.93
CA GLY A 376 10.42 -20.36 -29.67
C GLY A 376 10.73 -20.70 -28.21
N LYS A 377 10.34 -19.87 -27.28
CA LYS A 377 10.40 -20.12 -25.82
C LYS A 377 9.14 -19.63 -25.11
N ASP A 378 9.02 -19.92 -23.83
CA ASP A 378 8.00 -19.32 -22.99
C ASP A 378 8.44 -17.92 -22.51
N TYR A 379 7.55 -16.94 -22.65
CA TYR A 379 7.68 -15.61 -22.10
C TYR A 379 6.68 -15.41 -20.97
N TYR A 380 7.08 -14.61 -20.00
CA TYR A 380 6.21 -14.16 -18.91
C TYR A 380 5.77 -12.72 -19.16
N ILE A 381 4.48 -12.50 -19.22
CA ILE A 381 3.90 -11.15 -19.36
C ILE A 381 3.53 -10.69 -17.95
N TYR A 382 4.42 -9.94 -17.34
CA TYR A 382 4.24 -9.31 -16.02
C TYR A 382 3.50 -8.00 -16.18
N THR A 383 2.49 -7.78 -15.39
CA THR A 383 1.78 -6.49 -15.32
C THR A 383 1.30 -6.22 -13.92
N GLU A 384 1.27 -4.94 -13.59
CA GLU A 384 0.73 -4.47 -12.33
C GLU A 384 0.06 -3.11 -12.51
N GLU A 385 -1.12 -2.97 -11.96
CA GLU A 385 -1.92 -1.78 -12.01
C GLU A 385 -2.26 -1.29 -10.61
N THR A 386 -2.01 -0.02 -10.33
CA THR A 386 -2.64 0.63 -9.18
C THR A 386 -4.13 0.80 -9.49
N VAL A 387 -4.98 0.07 -8.77
CA VAL A 387 -6.44 0.05 -8.99
C VAL A 387 -7.20 0.47 -7.74
N LEU A 388 -8.39 1.04 -7.93
CA LEU A 388 -9.34 1.37 -6.88
C LEU A 388 -10.48 0.35 -6.87
N LEU A 389 -10.78 -0.26 -5.73
CA LEU A 389 -12.01 -1.01 -5.50
C LEU A 389 -13.05 -0.07 -4.89
N ASP A 390 -14.07 0.28 -5.65
CA ASP A 390 -15.22 1.06 -5.20
C ASP A 390 -16.51 0.23 -5.17
N GLU A 391 -17.65 0.86 -4.96
CA GLU A 391 -18.97 0.22 -4.94
C GLU A 391 -19.35 -0.42 -6.29
N ASN A 392 -18.76 0.04 -7.39
CA ASN A 392 -18.99 -0.45 -8.74
C ASN A 392 -18.00 -1.56 -9.15
N GLY A 393 -17.04 -1.88 -8.31
CA GLY A 393 -15.97 -2.85 -8.54
C GLY A 393 -14.61 -2.17 -8.79
N VAL A 394 -13.68 -2.91 -9.39
CA VAL A 394 -12.31 -2.44 -9.64
C VAL A 394 -12.25 -1.44 -10.78
N GLN A 395 -11.67 -0.27 -10.51
CA GLN A 395 -11.41 0.80 -11.45
C GLN A 395 -9.90 0.90 -11.74
N PHE A 396 -9.51 0.79 -13.01
CA PHE A 396 -8.15 1.09 -13.45
C PHE A 396 -7.94 2.61 -13.44
N LEU A 397 -6.86 3.08 -12.80
CA LEU A 397 -6.60 4.50 -12.60
C LEU A 397 -5.75 5.12 -13.71
N TYR A 398 -5.18 4.31 -14.60
CA TYR A 398 -4.40 4.77 -15.74
C TYR A 398 -4.71 3.94 -16.98
N GLU A 399 -4.61 4.59 -18.15
CA GLU A 399 -4.84 3.94 -19.44
C GLU A 399 -3.59 3.20 -19.93
N GLY A 400 -3.78 2.28 -20.88
CA GLY A 400 -2.68 1.62 -21.58
C GLY A 400 -2.16 0.35 -20.92
N ARG A 401 -2.94 -0.26 -20.02
CA ARG A 401 -2.66 -1.59 -19.45
C ARG A 401 -2.53 -2.68 -20.52
N ASP A 402 -3.07 -2.44 -21.71
CA ASP A 402 -3.11 -3.36 -22.84
C ASP A 402 -1.94 -3.21 -23.82
N ARG A 403 -0.95 -2.38 -23.48
CA ARG A 403 0.14 -2.02 -24.40
C ARG A 403 1.50 -2.46 -23.89
N ILE A 404 2.31 -2.92 -24.84
CA ILE A 404 3.76 -3.01 -24.70
C ILE A 404 4.33 -1.79 -25.44
N THR A 405 5.09 -0.95 -24.74
CA THR A 405 5.69 0.24 -25.35
C THR A 405 6.73 -0.18 -26.39
N LEU A 406 6.65 0.37 -27.62
CA LEU A 406 7.64 0.09 -28.67
C LEU A 406 8.76 1.14 -28.61
N ILE A 407 10.00 0.71 -28.40
CA ILE A 407 11.21 1.54 -28.44
C ILE A 407 11.95 1.27 -29.76
N ARG A 408 12.17 2.31 -30.58
CA ARG A 408 12.78 2.17 -31.92
C ARG A 408 14.20 2.70 -31.98
#